data_354f36d360fba3b17ebe7195c2afe31d
#
_entry.id   354f36d360fba3b17ebe7195c2afe31d
#
_cell.length_a   1.000
_cell.length_b   1.000
_cell.length_c   1.000
_cell.angle_alpha   90.00
_cell.angle_beta   90.00
_cell.angle_gamma   90.00
#
_symmetry.space_group_name_H-M   'P 1'
#
loop_
_entity.id
_entity.type
_entity.pdbx_description
1 polymer ?
#
loop_
_entity_poly.entity_id
_entity_poly.type
_entity_poly.pdbx_seq_one_letter_code
_entity_poly.pdbx_strand_id
1 'polypeptide(L)'
;AIILNSSDQIIVTSPATKREFQSKTNTPISIITNGYDNINDSSIIKSNHFLISHIGSLLTERNPKTLWKVLKSMVRNDTEFAKSLRIELYGIVAEPVKESIKFHELDDYVTYKGYVSHEDAIAAQKASQLLLLIESNSNSASYIIPGKLFEYIASKSPIIAIGPSTSDIKKIIANTCSGNYFSYLDENSLKATLKMYFKNFQKYSIK
;
A
#
# COMPACT_ATOMS: atom_id res chain seq x y z
N ALA A 1 13.55 22.34 -19.12
CA ALA A 1 12.76 23.18 -20.04
C ALA A 1 13.04 22.87 -21.51
N ILE A 2 14.31 22.74 -21.96
CA ILE A 2 14.65 22.51 -23.37
C ILE A 2 13.97 21.25 -23.92
N ILE A 3 14.12 20.11 -23.29
CA ILE A 3 13.53 18.82 -23.73
C ILE A 3 12.01 18.92 -23.81
N LEU A 4 11.34 19.51 -22.83
CA LEU A 4 9.89 19.62 -22.80
C LEU A 4 9.35 20.46 -23.98
N ASN A 5 10.05 21.53 -24.34
CA ASN A 5 9.65 22.41 -25.43
C ASN A 5 10.07 21.94 -26.85
N SER A 6 10.94 20.90 -26.92
CA SER A 6 11.36 20.28 -28.17
C SER A 6 10.54 19.03 -28.51
N SER A 7 9.58 18.65 -27.68
CA SER A 7 8.72 17.49 -27.89
C SER A 7 7.40 17.90 -28.54
N ASP A 8 6.86 17.07 -29.41
CA ASP A 8 5.54 17.26 -30.03
C ASP A 8 4.42 16.98 -29.02
N GLN A 9 4.66 16.03 -28.10
CA GLN A 9 3.74 15.64 -27.04
C GLN A 9 4.47 15.10 -25.83
N ILE A 10 3.93 15.34 -24.64
CA ILE A 10 4.42 14.81 -23.37
C ILE A 10 3.39 13.83 -22.82
N ILE A 11 3.84 12.63 -22.42
CA ILE A 11 3.02 11.64 -21.74
C ILE A 11 3.45 11.59 -20.28
N VAL A 12 2.48 11.64 -19.36
CA VAL A 12 2.70 11.53 -17.92
C VAL A 12 1.77 10.50 -17.31
N THR A 13 2.14 9.96 -16.15
CA THR A 13 1.39 8.87 -15.52
C THR A 13 0.38 9.34 -14.46
N SER A 14 0.39 10.65 -14.11
CA SER A 14 -0.51 11.17 -13.08
C SER A 14 -1.02 12.57 -13.39
N PRO A 15 -2.21 12.93 -12.87
CA PRO A 15 -2.74 14.31 -12.94
C PRO A 15 -1.81 15.31 -12.24
N ALA A 16 -1.18 14.93 -11.14
CA ALA A 16 -0.26 15.80 -10.42
C ALA A 16 0.98 16.12 -11.25
N THR A 17 1.59 15.14 -11.90
CA THR A 17 2.73 15.36 -12.83
C THR A 17 2.30 16.22 -14.04
N LYS A 18 1.09 16.02 -14.54
CA LYS A 18 0.57 16.89 -15.62
C LYS A 18 0.52 18.35 -15.17
N ARG A 19 -0.05 18.64 -14.00
CA ARG A 19 -0.12 20.01 -13.47
C ARG A 19 1.28 20.63 -13.28
N GLU A 20 2.21 19.84 -12.77
CA GLU A 20 3.61 20.29 -12.60
C GLU A 20 4.25 20.67 -13.94
N PHE A 21 4.08 19.86 -14.98
CA PHE A 21 4.70 20.11 -16.27
C PHE A 21 3.98 21.23 -17.07
N GLN A 22 2.68 21.37 -16.92
CA GLN A 22 1.92 22.45 -17.53
C GLN A 22 2.40 23.86 -17.10
N SER A 23 3.00 23.97 -15.91
CA SER A 23 3.63 25.23 -15.47
C SER A 23 4.98 25.52 -16.13
N LYS A 24 5.56 24.57 -16.87
CA LYS A 24 6.93 24.61 -17.40
C LYS A 24 7.00 24.61 -18.94
N THR A 25 5.88 24.27 -19.62
CA THR A 25 5.83 24.16 -21.08
C THR A 25 4.42 24.34 -21.62
N ASN A 26 4.33 24.78 -22.89
CA ASN A 26 3.08 24.83 -23.65
C ASN A 26 2.85 23.58 -24.51
N THR A 27 3.79 22.62 -24.52
CA THR A 27 3.66 21.36 -25.24
C THR A 27 2.42 20.58 -24.72
N PRO A 28 1.60 19.98 -25.61
CA PRO A 28 0.45 19.19 -25.21
C PRO A 28 0.84 18.05 -24.26
N ILE A 29 0.10 17.89 -23.15
CA ILE A 29 0.36 16.85 -22.15
C ILE A 29 -0.83 15.92 -22.02
N SER A 30 -0.63 14.63 -22.30
CA SER A 30 -1.61 13.57 -22.10
C SER A 30 -1.29 12.74 -20.87
N ILE A 31 -2.32 12.24 -20.18
CA ILE A 31 -2.17 11.31 -19.07
C ILE A 31 -2.43 9.90 -19.57
N ILE A 32 -1.43 9.02 -19.45
CA ILE A 32 -1.56 7.58 -19.66
C ILE A 32 -1.03 6.92 -18.37
N THR A 33 -1.94 6.38 -17.57
CA THR A 33 -1.58 5.71 -16.31
C THR A 33 -0.87 4.39 -16.55
N ASN A 34 -0.12 3.93 -15.54
CA ASN A 34 0.31 2.53 -15.51
C ASN A 34 -0.92 1.63 -15.46
N GLY A 35 -0.75 0.39 -15.87
CA GLY A 35 -1.74 -0.67 -15.84
C GLY A 35 -1.21 -1.89 -15.09
N TYR A 36 -1.87 -3.01 -15.28
CA TYR A 36 -1.44 -4.34 -14.82
C TYR A 36 -1.68 -5.35 -15.93
N ASP A 37 -0.88 -6.41 -15.93
CA ASP A 37 -1.08 -7.54 -16.83
C ASP A 37 -2.23 -8.44 -16.32
N ASN A 38 -2.87 -9.19 -17.22
CA ASN A 38 -3.91 -10.14 -16.84
C ASN A 38 -3.38 -11.12 -15.79
N ILE A 39 -3.85 -10.93 -14.55
CA ILE A 39 -3.56 -11.85 -13.47
C ILE A 39 -4.43 -13.10 -13.71
N ASN A 40 -3.83 -14.18 -14.18
CA ASN A 40 -4.52 -15.46 -14.35
C ASN A 40 -5.34 -15.78 -13.10
N ASP A 41 -6.60 -16.12 -13.29
CA ASP A 41 -7.58 -16.34 -12.22
C ASP A 41 -7.38 -17.72 -11.54
N SER A 42 -6.11 -18.06 -11.26
CA SER A 42 -5.80 -19.23 -10.43
C SER A 42 -6.42 -19.01 -9.05
N SER A 43 -7.22 -19.97 -8.61
CA SER A 43 -7.88 -19.97 -7.30
C SER A 43 -6.84 -19.99 -6.16
N ILE A 44 -6.33 -18.82 -5.81
CA ILE A 44 -5.44 -18.67 -4.65
C ILE A 44 -6.31 -18.60 -3.40
N ILE A 45 -6.04 -19.50 -2.47
CA ILE A 45 -6.75 -19.59 -1.20
C ILE A 45 -6.28 -18.43 -0.32
N LYS A 46 -7.23 -17.65 0.23
CA LYS A 46 -6.94 -16.62 1.23
C LYS A 46 -6.29 -17.24 2.46
N SER A 47 -5.37 -16.51 3.08
CA SER A 47 -4.74 -16.93 4.33
C SER A 47 -5.79 -17.19 5.42
N ASN A 48 -5.56 -18.25 6.23
CA ASN A 48 -6.35 -18.53 7.44
C ASN A 48 -6.00 -17.59 8.61
N HIS A 49 -4.98 -16.74 8.44
CA HIS A 49 -4.61 -15.68 9.36
C HIS A 49 -5.06 -14.33 8.84
N PHE A 50 -5.20 -13.36 9.74
CA PHE A 50 -5.38 -11.96 9.35
C PHE A 50 -4.06 -11.42 8.80
N LEU A 51 -3.80 -11.77 7.55
CA LEU A 51 -2.54 -11.49 6.86
C LEU A 51 -2.55 -10.09 6.26
N ILE A 52 -1.58 -9.29 6.67
CA ILE A 52 -1.31 -7.95 6.13
C ILE A 52 0.02 -8.02 5.38
N SER A 53 0.02 -7.72 4.08
CA SER A 53 1.25 -7.80 3.28
C SER A 53 1.63 -6.47 2.64
N HIS A 54 2.92 -6.17 2.62
CA HIS A 54 3.51 -5.11 1.81
C HIS A 54 4.46 -5.73 0.78
N ILE A 55 4.20 -5.49 -0.50
CA ILE A 55 5.04 -6.01 -1.59
C ILE A 55 5.83 -4.86 -2.22
N GLY A 56 7.15 -4.95 -2.13
CA GLY A 56 8.12 -3.98 -2.61
C GLY A 56 8.96 -3.37 -1.48
N SER A 57 9.93 -2.53 -1.84
CA SER A 57 10.85 -1.96 -0.86
C SER A 57 10.16 -1.00 0.11
N LEU A 58 10.40 -1.21 1.40
CA LEU A 58 9.94 -0.37 2.50
C LEU A 58 11.13 0.40 3.08
N LEU A 59 11.40 1.55 2.47
CA LEU A 59 12.53 2.40 2.80
C LEU A 59 12.22 3.33 3.99
N THR A 60 13.23 3.99 4.52
CA THR A 60 13.16 4.82 5.74
C THR A 60 12.06 5.88 5.69
N GLU A 61 11.91 6.57 4.55
CA GLU A 61 10.91 7.63 4.35
C GLU A 61 9.48 7.10 4.20
N ARG A 62 9.33 5.77 4.11
CA ARG A 62 8.04 5.05 4.05
C ARG A 62 7.74 4.30 5.34
N ASN A 63 8.34 4.69 6.47
CA ASN A 63 8.09 4.03 7.75
C ASN A 63 6.73 4.49 8.35
N PRO A 64 5.70 3.64 8.36
CA PRO A 64 4.37 4.00 8.85
C PRO A 64 4.27 3.83 10.38
N LYS A 65 5.00 4.65 11.14
CA LYS A 65 5.06 4.54 12.63
C LYS A 65 3.68 4.51 13.29
N THR A 66 2.72 5.27 12.77
CA THR A 66 1.33 5.27 13.27
C THR A 66 0.67 3.90 13.11
N LEU A 67 0.93 3.19 11.98
CA LEU A 67 0.42 1.83 11.79
C LEU A 67 0.98 0.88 12.85
N TRP A 68 2.30 0.91 13.09
CA TRP A 68 2.94 0.05 14.09
C TRP A 68 2.37 0.32 15.49
N LYS A 69 2.19 1.59 15.85
CA LYS A 69 1.54 1.99 17.11
C LYS A 69 0.12 1.45 17.24
N VAL A 70 -0.68 1.55 16.19
CA VAL A 70 -2.06 1.03 16.16
C VAL A 70 -2.08 -0.48 16.30
N LEU A 71 -1.25 -1.21 15.54
CA LEU A 71 -1.17 -2.67 15.60
C LEU A 71 -0.73 -3.14 16.99
N LYS A 72 0.30 -2.53 17.60
CA LYS A 72 0.68 -2.80 19.01
C LYS A 72 -0.51 -2.64 19.96
N SER A 73 -1.24 -1.52 19.83
CA SER A 73 -2.43 -1.30 20.67
C SER A 73 -3.50 -2.36 20.47
N MET A 74 -3.72 -2.82 19.24
CA MET A 74 -4.72 -3.86 18.94
C MET A 74 -4.29 -5.22 19.50
N VAL A 75 -3.03 -5.62 19.29
CA VAL A 75 -2.45 -6.87 19.83
C VAL A 75 -2.57 -6.92 21.36
N ARG A 76 -2.28 -5.82 22.04
CA ARG A 76 -2.35 -5.77 23.52
C ARG A 76 -3.78 -5.85 24.08
N ASN A 77 -4.76 -5.36 23.34
CA ASN A 77 -6.14 -5.25 23.81
C ASN A 77 -7.10 -6.31 23.26
N ASP A 78 -6.65 -7.15 22.33
CA ASP A 78 -7.49 -8.17 21.67
C ASP A 78 -6.67 -9.43 21.44
N THR A 79 -6.90 -10.45 22.27
CA THR A 79 -6.18 -11.73 22.22
C THR A 79 -6.44 -12.49 20.92
N GLU A 80 -7.64 -12.42 20.37
CA GLU A 80 -7.98 -13.09 19.11
C GLU A 80 -7.30 -12.39 17.92
N PHE A 81 -7.21 -11.05 17.97
CA PHE A 81 -6.43 -10.30 16.99
C PHE A 81 -4.94 -10.71 17.05
N ALA A 82 -4.37 -10.78 18.26
CA ALA A 82 -2.98 -11.16 18.47
C ALA A 82 -2.67 -12.58 17.92
N LYS A 83 -3.53 -13.55 18.16
CA LYS A 83 -3.37 -14.92 17.62
C LYS A 83 -3.45 -14.97 16.09
N SER A 84 -4.30 -14.14 15.50
CA SER A 84 -4.61 -14.15 14.07
C SER A 84 -3.66 -13.31 13.23
N LEU A 85 -3.08 -12.24 13.77
CA LEU A 85 -2.26 -11.28 13.03
C LEU A 85 -1.00 -11.94 12.45
N ARG A 86 -0.77 -11.71 11.17
CA ARG A 86 0.51 -11.95 10.48
C ARG A 86 0.80 -10.78 9.56
N ILE A 87 2.06 -10.39 9.51
CA ILE A 87 2.55 -9.30 8.66
C ILE A 87 3.67 -9.87 7.79
N GLU A 88 3.54 -9.76 6.49
CA GLU A 88 4.58 -10.18 5.54
C GLU A 88 5.11 -8.98 4.77
N LEU A 89 6.43 -8.79 4.82
CA LEU A 89 7.13 -7.71 4.15
C LEU A 89 8.03 -8.29 3.06
N TYR A 90 7.69 -8.01 1.83
CA TYR A 90 8.40 -8.49 0.64
C TYR A 90 9.31 -7.40 0.09
N GLY A 91 10.51 -7.77 -0.36
CA GLY A 91 11.54 -6.86 -0.85
C GLY A 91 12.46 -6.36 0.27
N ILE A 92 13.13 -5.26 0.01
CA ILE A 92 14.09 -4.66 0.96
C ILE A 92 13.31 -3.88 2.04
N VAL A 93 13.61 -4.16 3.30
CA VAL A 93 13.11 -3.40 4.44
C VAL A 93 14.28 -2.68 5.11
N ALA A 94 14.25 -1.35 5.13
CA ALA A 94 15.30 -0.53 5.72
C ALA A 94 15.40 -0.75 7.24
N GLU A 95 16.61 -0.67 7.78
CA GLU A 95 16.85 -0.91 9.21
C GLU A 95 16.01 -0.03 10.15
N PRO A 96 15.82 1.29 9.90
CA PRO A 96 14.94 2.12 10.75
C PRO A 96 13.48 1.67 10.78
N VAL A 97 13.02 0.93 9.75
CA VAL A 97 11.67 0.33 9.75
C VAL A 97 11.63 -0.90 10.68
N LYS A 98 12.65 -1.76 10.60
CA LYS A 98 12.77 -2.93 11.50
C LYS A 98 12.89 -2.50 12.96
N GLU A 99 13.72 -1.49 13.25
CA GLU A 99 13.83 -0.90 14.59
C GLU A 99 12.48 -0.36 15.08
N SER A 100 11.72 0.28 14.19
CA SER A 100 10.37 0.77 14.53
C SER A 100 9.40 -0.36 14.83
N ILE A 101 9.43 -1.46 14.10
CA ILE A 101 8.63 -2.67 14.35
C ILE A 101 9.00 -3.26 15.71
N LYS A 102 10.30 -3.42 16.00
CA LYS A 102 10.82 -3.91 17.27
C LYS A 102 10.44 -3.01 18.44
N PHE A 103 10.57 -1.70 18.29
CA PHE A 103 10.14 -0.72 19.31
C PHE A 103 8.66 -0.86 19.67
N HIS A 104 7.84 -1.27 18.71
CA HIS A 104 6.42 -1.51 18.93
C HIS A 104 6.11 -2.98 19.32
N GLU A 105 7.12 -3.81 19.59
CA GLU A 105 6.93 -5.20 20.04
C GLU A 105 6.10 -6.03 19.03
N LEU A 106 6.37 -5.87 17.74
CA LEU A 106 5.67 -6.55 16.66
C LEU A 106 6.50 -7.62 15.95
N ASP A 107 7.73 -7.90 16.40
CA ASP A 107 8.66 -8.84 15.74
C ASP A 107 8.05 -10.22 15.56
N ASP A 108 7.36 -10.74 16.57
CA ASP A 108 6.72 -12.05 16.53
C ASP A 108 5.59 -12.18 15.51
N TYR A 109 5.11 -11.06 14.99
CA TYR A 109 4.03 -10.99 13.99
C TYR A 109 4.55 -10.75 12.58
N VAL A 110 5.84 -10.39 12.41
CA VAL A 110 6.42 -9.95 11.14
C VAL A 110 7.33 -11.01 10.55
N THR A 111 7.11 -11.34 9.28
CA THR A 111 8.01 -12.17 8.47
C THR A 111 8.59 -11.33 7.33
N TYR A 112 9.91 -11.30 7.24
CA TYR A 112 10.64 -10.67 6.15
C TYR A 112 10.88 -11.70 5.05
N LYS A 113 10.21 -11.54 3.92
CA LYS A 113 10.22 -12.50 2.79
C LYS A 113 11.35 -12.26 1.79
N GLY A 114 12.00 -11.08 1.84
CA GLY A 114 13.01 -10.71 0.87
C GLY A 114 12.45 -10.56 -0.56
N TYR A 115 13.31 -10.72 -1.54
CA TYR A 115 12.91 -10.70 -2.95
C TYR A 115 12.22 -12.00 -3.33
N VAL A 116 11.13 -11.88 -4.07
CA VAL A 116 10.36 -13.02 -4.61
C VAL A 116 10.11 -12.82 -6.11
N SER A 117 9.73 -13.87 -6.81
CA SER A 117 9.31 -13.79 -8.21
C SER A 117 8.05 -12.92 -8.36
N HIS A 118 7.78 -12.44 -9.58
CA HIS A 118 6.54 -11.69 -9.84
C HIS A 118 5.29 -12.55 -9.62
N GLU A 119 5.34 -13.84 -9.96
CA GLU A 119 4.26 -14.79 -9.71
C GLU A 119 3.98 -14.97 -8.21
N ASP A 120 5.04 -15.12 -7.40
CA ASP A 120 4.91 -15.21 -5.94
C ASP A 120 4.38 -13.92 -5.33
N ALA A 121 4.79 -12.76 -5.88
CA ALA A 121 4.27 -11.46 -5.46
C ALA A 121 2.75 -11.35 -5.72
N ILE A 122 2.28 -11.77 -6.90
CA ILE A 122 0.86 -11.83 -7.24
C ILE A 122 0.12 -12.81 -6.32
N ALA A 123 0.69 -13.99 -6.09
CA ALA A 123 0.11 -14.97 -5.17
C ALA A 123 -0.03 -14.41 -3.75
N ALA A 124 0.99 -13.73 -3.24
CA ALA A 124 0.97 -13.06 -1.94
C ALA A 124 -0.09 -11.95 -1.88
N GLN A 125 -0.24 -11.14 -2.94
CA GLN A 125 -1.28 -10.12 -3.02
C GLN A 125 -2.68 -10.74 -2.88
N LYS A 126 -2.96 -11.80 -3.62
CA LYS A 126 -4.25 -12.49 -3.60
C LYS A 126 -4.51 -13.22 -2.28
N ALA A 127 -3.49 -13.81 -1.64
CA ALA A 127 -3.62 -14.52 -0.38
C ALA A 127 -3.86 -13.59 0.83
N SER A 128 -3.49 -12.31 0.72
CA SER A 128 -3.54 -11.34 1.81
C SER A 128 -4.97 -10.90 2.15
N GLN A 129 -5.26 -10.73 3.44
CA GLN A 129 -6.51 -10.10 3.90
C GLN A 129 -6.48 -8.59 3.69
N LEU A 130 -5.31 -7.97 3.82
CA LEU A 130 -5.07 -6.56 3.56
C LEU A 130 -3.73 -6.35 2.85
N LEU A 131 -3.69 -5.40 1.93
CA LEU A 131 -2.46 -4.95 1.28
C LEU A 131 -2.07 -3.57 1.78
N LEU A 132 -0.79 -3.39 2.14
CA LEU A 132 -0.24 -2.11 2.56
C LEU A 132 0.41 -1.40 1.38
N LEU A 133 -0.07 -0.21 1.06
CA LEU A 133 0.54 0.70 0.11
C LEU A 133 1.07 1.92 0.86
N ILE A 134 2.39 2.04 0.98
CA ILE A 134 3.01 3.15 1.71
C ILE A 134 3.71 4.07 0.71
N GLU A 135 3.27 5.32 0.65
CA GLU A 135 3.95 6.38 -0.11
C GLU A 135 5.09 6.97 0.73
N SER A 136 6.02 7.66 0.09
CA SER A 136 7.00 8.45 0.83
C SER A 136 6.31 9.63 1.54
N ASN A 137 6.74 9.93 2.76
CA ASN A 137 6.24 11.08 3.53
C ASN A 137 6.94 12.39 3.07
N SER A 138 6.92 12.65 1.78
CA SER A 138 7.49 13.86 1.19
C SER A 138 6.52 14.51 0.23
N ASN A 139 6.62 15.83 0.08
CA ASN A 139 5.74 16.58 -0.84
C ASN A 139 5.90 16.12 -2.30
N SER A 140 7.09 15.66 -2.68
CA SER A 140 7.36 15.13 -4.03
C SER A 140 6.72 13.77 -4.29
N ALA A 141 6.38 13.00 -3.25
CA ALA A 141 5.74 11.70 -3.41
C ALA A 141 4.31 11.78 -3.95
N SER A 142 3.62 12.90 -3.74
CA SER A 142 2.25 13.11 -4.22
C SER A 142 2.09 13.05 -5.74
N TYR A 143 3.19 13.15 -6.48
CA TYR A 143 3.22 13.09 -7.96
C TYR A 143 3.38 11.67 -8.51
N ILE A 144 3.76 10.69 -7.69
CA ILE A 144 4.14 9.34 -8.13
C ILE A 144 3.00 8.37 -7.85
N ILE A 145 2.43 7.77 -8.89
CA ILE A 145 1.53 6.63 -8.78
C ILE A 145 2.35 5.36 -9.05
N PRO A 146 2.61 4.52 -8.02
CA PRO A 146 3.40 3.31 -8.21
C PRO A 146 2.60 2.26 -9.00
N GLY A 147 3.27 1.54 -9.91
CA GLY A 147 2.63 0.49 -10.72
C GLY A 147 1.92 -0.58 -9.89
N LYS A 148 2.49 -0.96 -8.74
CA LYS A 148 1.89 -1.94 -7.81
C LYS A 148 0.49 -1.57 -7.30
N LEU A 149 0.08 -0.30 -7.34
CA LEU A 149 -1.30 0.10 -6.99
C LEU A 149 -2.31 -0.62 -7.90
N PHE A 150 -2.03 -0.69 -9.19
CA PHE A 150 -2.94 -1.30 -10.16
C PHE A 150 -2.99 -2.83 -10.01
N GLU A 151 -1.85 -3.46 -9.70
CA GLU A 151 -1.80 -4.89 -9.34
C GLU A 151 -2.59 -5.17 -8.05
N TYR A 152 -2.46 -4.32 -7.03
CA TYR A 152 -3.22 -4.43 -5.78
C TYR A 152 -4.73 -4.33 -6.02
N ILE A 153 -5.16 -3.38 -6.86
CA ILE A 153 -6.57 -3.25 -7.26
C ILE A 153 -7.03 -4.53 -8.00
N ALA A 154 -6.21 -5.04 -8.93
CA ALA A 154 -6.51 -6.24 -9.68
C ALA A 154 -6.57 -7.52 -8.82
N SER A 155 -5.82 -7.58 -7.73
CA SER A 155 -5.84 -8.70 -6.76
C SER A 155 -7.16 -8.82 -6.01
N LYS A 156 -7.99 -7.76 -6.00
CA LYS A 156 -9.25 -7.64 -5.24
C LYS A 156 -9.09 -7.75 -3.71
N SER A 157 -7.86 -7.71 -3.20
CA SER A 157 -7.59 -7.63 -1.76
C SER A 157 -7.70 -6.17 -1.30
N PRO A 158 -8.40 -5.88 -0.21
CA PRO A 158 -8.55 -4.51 0.27
C PRO A 158 -7.21 -3.84 0.56
N ILE A 159 -7.10 -2.55 0.22
CA ILE A 159 -5.87 -1.77 0.35
C ILE A 159 -5.98 -0.83 1.55
N ILE A 160 -4.97 -0.85 2.42
CA ILE A 160 -4.67 0.21 3.37
C ILE A 160 -3.53 1.03 2.81
N ALA A 161 -3.82 2.23 2.34
CA ALA A 161 -2.79 3.14 1.84
C ALA A 161 -2.48 4.23 2.87
N ILE A 162 -1.20 4.54 3.04
CA ILE A 162 -0.73 5.60 3.94
C ILE A 162 0.21 6.51 3.15
N GLY A 163 -0.06 7.82 3.20
CA GLY A 163 0.75 8.79 2.46
C GLY A 163 0.35 10.25 2.72
N PRO A 164 0.82 11.18 1.89
CA PRO A 164 0.47 12.61 1.98
C PRO A 164 -1.03 12.84 1.75
N SER A 165 -1.63 13.82 2.43
CA SER A 165 -3.06 14.13 2.33
C SER A 165 -3.52 14.52 0.91
N THR A 166 -2.62 14.99 0.07
CA THR A 166 -2.88 15.51 -1.29
C THR A 166 -2.59 14.51 -2.41
N SER A 167 -2.34 13.23 -2.10
CA SER A 167 -2.00 12.21 -3.10
C SER A 167 -3.13 11.89 -4.08
N ASP A 168 -2.79 11.72 -5.37
CA ASP A 168 -3.73 11.21 -6.38
C ASP A 168 -4.15 9.75 -6.09
N ILE A 169 -3.34 8.96 -5.37
CA ILE A 169 -3.68 7.57 -4.95
C ILE A 169 -4.95 7.56 -4.09
N LYS A 170 -5.13 8.57 -3.22
CA LYS A 170 -6.35 8.72 -2.42
C LYS A 170 -7.61 8.71 -3.28
N LYS A 171 -7.58 9.47 -4.39
CA LYS A 171 -8.71 9.55 -5.34
C LYS A 171 -8.93 8.23 -6.08
N ILE A 172 -7.84 7.57 -6.50
CA ILE A 172 -7.92 6.29 -7.20
C ILE A 172 -8.56 5.24 -6.30
N ILE A 173 -8.09 5.08 -5.06
CA ILE A 173 -8.63 4.12 -4.10
C ILE A 173 -10.12 4.38 -3.81
N ALA A 174 -10.50 5.65 -3.64
CA ALA A 174 -11.90 6.02 -3.42
C ALA A 174 -12.78 5.69 -4.65
N ASN A 175 -12.35 6.06 -5.86
CA ASN A 175 -13.10 5.84 -7.09
C ASN A 175 -13.24 4.35 -7.46
N THR A 176 -12.25 3.53 -7.11
CA THR A 176 -12.26 2.08 -7.36
C THR A 176 -12.87 1.27 -6.23
N CYS A 177 -13.23 1.92 -5.12
CA CYS A 177 -13.69 1.24 -3.89
C CYS A 177 -12.73 0.11 -3.43
N SER A 178 -11.43 0.25 -3.71
CA SER A 178 -10.44 -0.81 -3.47
C SER A 178 -9.86 -0.82 -2.05
N GLY A 179 -10.23 0.14 -1.20
CA GLY A 179 -9.73 0.20 0.17
C GLY A 179 -9.87 1.57 0.82
N ASN A 180 -8.95 1.89 1.72
CA ASN A 180 -8.94 3.12 2.49
C ASN A 180 -7.58 3.81 2.45
N TYR A 181 -7.60 5.13 2.44
CA TYR A 181 -6.41 5.98 2.44
C TYR A 181 -6.31 6.82 3.71
N PHE A 182 -5.13 6.87 4.32
CA PHE A 182 -4.85 7.58 5.56
C PHE A 182 -3.64 8.49 5.40
N SER A 183 -3.63 9.60 6.11
CA SER A 183 -2.41 10.34 6.34
C SER A 183 -1.53 9.63 7.38
N TYR A 184 -0.26 10.00 7.44
CA TYR A 184 0.68 9.45 8.44
C TYR A 184 0.28 9.74 9.91
N LEU A 185 -0.69 10.62 10.14
CA LEU A 185 -1.14 11.03 11.47
C LEU A 185 -2.54 10.49 11.85
N ASP A 186 -3.23 9.81 10.94
CA ASP A 186 -4.62 9.35 11.13
C ASP A 186 -4.73 8.08 11.97
N GLU A 187 -4.35 8.15 13.24
CA GLU A 187 -4.34 7.00 14.16
C GLU A 187 -5.73 6.42 14.41
N ASN A 188 -6.70 7.26 14.74
CA ASN A 188 -8.04 6.82 15.14
C ASN A 188 -8.82 6.19 14.00
N SER A 189 -8.82 6.83 12.83
CA SER A 189 -9.50 6.31 11.65
C SER A 189 -8.87 5.02 11.15
N LEU A 190 -7.54 4.94 11.15
CA LEU A 190 -6.79 3.73 10.80
C LEU A 190 -7.14 2.58 11.74
N LYS A 191 -7.16 2.82 13.06
CA LYS A 191 -7.54 1.82 14.07
C LYS A 191 -8.97 1.32 13.89
N ALA A 192 -9.92 2.23 13.66
CA ALA A 192 -11.32 1.86 13.44
C ALA A 192 -11.47 1.00 12.18
N THR A 193 -10.79 1.36 11.11
CA THR A 193 -10.81 0.62 9.84
C THR A 193 -10.18 -0.78 9.97
N LEU A 194 -9.02 -0.90 10.63
CA LEU A 194 -8.40 -2.21 10.88
C LEU A 194 -9.30 -3.12 11.72
N LYS A 195 -9.97 -2.59 12.75
CA LYS A 195 -10.96 -3.35 13.53
C LYS A 195 -12.13 -3.82 12.67
N MET A 196 -12.62 -2.98 11.77
CA MET A 196 -13.70 -3.36 10.84
C MET A 196 -13.26 -4.51 9.91
N TYR A 197 -12.07 -4.44 9.32
CA TYR A 197 -11.54 -5.51 8.49
C TYR A 197 -11.31 -6.80 9.27
N PHE A 198 -10.79 -6.72 10.49
CA PHE A 198 -10.62 -7.89 11.34
C PHE A 198 -11.95 -8.54 11.71
N LYS A 199 -12.96 -7.76 12.08
CA LYS A 199 -14.30 -8.28 12.34
C LYS A 199 -14.92 -8.98 11.12
N ASN A 200 -14.69 -8.45 9.93
CA ASN A 200 -15.14 -9.09 8.69
C ASN A 200 -14.38 -10.41 8.46
N PHE A 201 -13.06 -10.42 8.64
CA PHE A 201 -12.25 -11.63 8.55
C PHE A 201 -12.79 -12.73 9.49
N GLN A 202 -13.07 -12.43 10.75
CA GLN A 202 -13.63 -13.39 11.71
C GLN A 202 -14.96 -14.00 11.22
N LYS A 203 -15.85 -13.20 10.63
CA LYS A 203 -17.14 -13.70 10.10
C LYS A 203 -17.00 -14.71 8.97
N TYR A 204 -15.96 -14.60 8.15
CA TYR A 204 -15.77 -15.46 6.98
C TYR A 204 -14.81 -16.62 7.23
N SER A 205 -14.02 -16.58 8.31
CA SER A 205 -13.11 -17.66 8.72
C SER A 205 -13.75 -18.73 9.58
N ILE A 206 -15.01 -18.53 10.01
CA ILE A 206 -15.80 -19.48 10.85
C ILE A 206 -16.69 -20.36 9.94
N LYS A 207 -16.19 -20.78 8.79
CA LYS A 207 -16.90 -21.78 7.97
C LYS A 207 -16.08 -23.03 7.79
#